data_367fbf2b207c21f6c31a780f0ca542bc
#
_entry.id   367fbf2b207c21f6c31a780f0ca542bc
#
_cell.length_a   1.000
_cell.length_b   1.000
_cell.length_c   1.000
_cell.angle_alpha   90.00
_cell.angle_beta   90.00
_cell.angle_gamma   90.00
#
_symmetry.space_group_name_H-M   'P 1'
#
loop_
_entity.id
_entity.type
_entity.pdbx_description
1 polymer ?
#
loop_
_entity_poly.entity_id
_entity_poly.type
_entity_poly.pdbx_seq_one_letter_code
_entity_poly.pdbx_strand_id
1 'polypeptide(L)'
;MRAKANIAFMKIAVVMSLALSTAASAQDKAQDNRTFSSGYRFVEMTGEELFGNVCQGCHMPDAAGAIGAGSYPSLVGNRNLEASGYPVYLVVNGRRGMPGFGDMMTDGQVAAVVNYLRTHFGNNYQDVVTARDVRDARR
;
A
#
# COMPACT_ATOMS: atom_id res chain seq x y z
N MET A 1 37.74 -6.27 -73.41
CA MET A 1 37.12 -5.15 -72.68
C MET A 1 36.77 -5.66 -71.28
N ARG A 2 37.41 -5.15 -70.22
CA ARG A 2 37.42 -5.77 -68.91
C ARG A 2 36.42 -5.08 -67.97
N ALA A 3 35.66 -5.90 -67.31
CA ALA A 3 34.70 -5.52 -66.31
C ALA A 3 35.35 -4.80 -65.12
N LYS A 4 34.85 -3.65 -64.74
CA LYS A 4 35.07 -3.00 -63.47
C LYS A 4 33.67 -2.74 -62.89
N ALA A 5 33.14 -3.67 -62.18
CA ALA A 5 31.97 -3.46 -61.36
C ALA A 5 32.14 -4.27 -60.06
N ASN A 6 31.65 -3.71 -58.97
CA ASN A 6 31.31 -4.38 -57.74
C ASN A 6 32.33 -4.45 -56.59
N ILE A 7 32.98 -3.32 -56.25
CA ILE A 7 33.59 -3.21 -54.93
C ILE A 7 32.82 -2.20 -54.02
N ALA A 8 31.87 -1.45 -54.58
CA ALA A 8 31.11 -0.44 -53.81
C ALA A 8 29.95 -1.00 -53.00
N PHE A 9 29.40 -2.19 -53.32
CA PHE A 9 28.23 -2.76 -52.64
C PHE A 9 28.50 -3.56 -51.38
N MET A 10 29.75 -3.90 -51.10
CA MET A 10 30.11 -4.77 -49.99
C MET A 10 30.47 -4.01 -48.70
N LYS A 11 30.54 -2.66 -48.74
CA LYS A 11 30.87 -1.86 -47.55
C LYS A 11 29.65 -1.25 -46.82
N ILE A 12 28.45 -1.37 -47.38
CA ILE A 12 27.21 -0.82 -46.76
C ILE A 12 26.51 -1.83 -45.84
N ALA A 13 26.76 -3.14 -46.04
CA ALA A 13 26.11 -4.18 -45.25
C ALA A 13 26.68 -4.44 -43.85
N VAL A 14 27.88 -3.90 -43.55
CA VAL A 14 28.54 -4.15 -42.23
C VAL A 14 28.28 -3.07 -41.19
N VAL A 15 27.78 -1.90 -41.59
CA VAL A 15 27.54 -0.80 -40.65
C VAL A 15 26.14 -0.82 -40.06
N MET A 16 25.20 -1.66 -40.59
CA MET A 16 23.81 -1.69 -40.16
C MET A 16 23.48 -2.75 -39.08
N SER A 17 24.50 -3.51 -38.64
CA SER A 17 24.36 -4.61 -37.69
C SER A 17 24.73 -4.26 -36.23
N LEU A 18 25.15 -3.02 -35.95
CA LEU A 18 25.64 -2.64 -34.59
C LEU A 18 24.71 -1.67 -33.82
N ALA A 19 23.51 -1.43 -34.30
CA ALA A 19 22.59 -0.47 -33.64
C ALA A 19 21.37 -1.11 -32.95
N LEU A 20 21.36 -2.41 -32.70
CA LEU A 20 20.19 -3.10 -32.11
C LEU A 20 20.47 -3.78 -30.77
N SER A 21 21.38 -3.28 -29.96
CA SER A 21 21.74 -3.95 -28.70
C SER A 21 21.72 -3.04 -27.46
N THR A 22 20.87 -2.00 -27.38
CA THR A 22 20.77 -1.19 -26.17
C THR A 22 19.32 -0.79 -25.81
N ALA A 23 18.39 -1.74 -25.85
CA ALA A 23 17.02 -1.50 -25.38
C ALA A 23 16.50 -2.62 -24.45
N ALA A 24 17.34 -3.12 -23.55
CA ALA A 24 16.93 -4.16 -22.61
C ALA A 24 17.48 -3.90 -21.21
N SER A 25 17.27 -2.70 -20.64
CA SER A 25 17.65 -2.46 -19.24
C SER A 25 16.85 -1.35 -18.55
N ALA A 26 15.58 -1.14 -18.95
CA ALA A 26 14.73 -0.12 -18.33
C ALA A 26 13.44 -0.67 -17.66
N GLN A 27 13.32 -1.98 -17.46
CA GLN A 27 12.14 -2.59 -16.86
C GLN A 27 12.33 -3.19 -15.47
N ASP A 28 13.52 -3.05 -14.87
CA ASP A 28 13.82 -3.74 -13.61
C ASP A 28 13.79 -2.83 -12.36
N LYS A 29 13.15 -1.65 -12.43
CA LYS A 29 13.01 -0.74 -11.28
C LYS A 29 11.58 -0.45 -10.85
N ALA A 30 10.60 -1.16 -11.38
CA ALA A 30 9.22 -1.14 -10.89
C ALA A 30 8.88 -2.43 -10.14
N GLN A 31 9.88 -3.19 -9.70
CA GLN A 31 9.67 -4.39 -8.91
C GLN A 31 9.49 -3.97 -7.46
N ASP A 32 8.26 -3.62 -7.19
CA ASP A 32 7.50 -4.18 -6.10
C ASP A 32 8.19 -4.12 -4.73
N ASN A 33 8.09 -2.94 -4.13
CA ASN A 33 8.36 -2.79 -2.70
C ASN A 33 7.16 -3.27 -1.86
N ARG A 34 6.51 -4.36 -2.27
CA ARG A 34 5.56 -5.10 -1.44
C ARG A 34 6.35 -5.98 -0.49
N THR A 35 7.01 -5.34 0.43
CA THR A 35 7.56 -6.03 1.58
C THR A 35 6.36 -6.38 2.47
N PHE A 36 5.93 -7.62 2.43
CA PHE A 36 4.94 -8.11 3.39
C PHE A 36 5.50 -7.97 4.79
N SER A 37 4.63 -7.63 5.74
CA SER A 37 4.99 -7.56 7.14
C SER A 37 5.66 -8.84 7.59
N SER A 38 6.86 -8.74 8.13
CA SER A 38 7.61 -9.88 8.64
C SER A 38 7.64 -9.86 10.16
N GLY A 39 7.07 -10.89 10.79
CA GLY A 39 7.10 -11.06 12.22
C GLY A 39 6.14 -10.13 12.98
N TYR A 40 6.64 -9.51 14.05
CA TYR A 40 5.81 -8.74 15.00
C TYR A 40 5.59 -7.27 14.65
N ARG A 41 6.09 -6.78 13.52
CA ARG A 41 5.96 -5.36 13.13
C ARG A 41 5.59 -5.22 11.67
N PHE A 42 4.65 -4.33 11.40
CA PHE A 42 4.27 -3.97 10.05
C PHE A 42 5.30 -3.03 9.44
N VAL A 43 5.56 -3.19 8.14
CA VAL A 43 6.51 -2.37 7.37
C VAL A 43 5.81 -1.28 6.56
N GLU A 44 4.51 -1.42 6.37
CA GLU A 44 3.65 -0.47 5.68
C GLU A 44 3.67 0.88 6.41
N MET A 45 3.83 1.96 5.65
CA MET A 45 3.95 3.31 6.22
C MET A 45 2.74 4.20 5.92
N THR A 46 1.95 3.87 4.91
CA THR A 46 0.76 4.63 4.55
C THR A 46 -0.50 3.98 5.11
N GLY A 47 -1.54 4.79 5.31
CA GLY A 47 -2.83 4.28 5.79
C GLY A 47 -3.50 3.35 4.77
N GLU A 48 -3.31 3.60 3.48
CA GLU A 48 -3.80 2.74 2.39
C GLU A 48 -3.15 1.36 2.41
N GLU A 49 -1.81 1.31 2.50
CA GLU A 49 -1.08 0.04 2.57
C GLU A 49 -1.46 -0.76 3.83
N LEU A 50 -1.55 -0.09 4.98
CA LEU A 50 -1.95 -0.72 6.22
C LEU A 50 -3.38 -1.26 6.15
N PHE A 51 -4.31 -0.51 5.57
CA PHE A 51 -5.66 -1.01 5.35
C PHE A 51 -5.65 -2.22 4.43
N GLY A 52 -4.98 -2.11 3.27
CA GLY A 52 -4.93 -3.15 2.24
C GLY A 52 -4.23 -4.44 2.70
N ASN A 53 -3.18 -4.35 3.51
CA ASN A 53 -2.41 -5.54 3.91
C ASN A 53 -2.86 -6.14 5.26
N VAL A 54 -3.54 -5.35 6.10
CA VAL A 54 -3.91 -5.77 7.45
C VAL A 54 -5.42 -5.77 7.66
N CYS A 55 -6.08 -4.63 7.45
CA CYS A 55 -7.46 -4.43 7.88
C CYS A 55 -8.49 -5.09 6.94
N GLN A 56 -8.25 -5.05 5.63
CA GLN A 56 -9.17 -5.61 4.62
C GLN A 56 -9.38 -7.12 4.78
N GLY A 57 -8.47 -7.84 5.42
CA GLY A 57 -8.63 -9.27 5.68
C GLY A 57 -9.91 -9.60 6.45
N CYS A 58 -10.38 -8.67 7.28
CA CYS A 58 -11.64 -8.76 8.02
C CYS A 58 -12.68 -7.76 7.54
N HIS A 59 -12.28 -6.52 7.24
CA HIS A 59 -13.21 -5.44 6.88
C HIS A 59 -13.54 -5.38 5.38
N MET A 60 -13.00 -6.29 4.57
CA MET A 60 -13.12 -6.38 3.11
C MET A 60 -12.42 -5.21 2.38
N PRO A 61 -12.04 -5.38 1.10
CA PRO A 61 -11.33 -4.35 0.34
C PRO A 61 -12.13 -3.06 0.14
N ASP A 62 -13.45 -3.16 0.12
CA ASP A 62 -14.39 -2.03 0.02
C ASP A 62 -14.81 -1.48 1.39
N ALA A 63 -14.24 -2.00 2.48
CA ALA A 63 -14.58 -1.67 3.86
C ALA A 63 -16.04 -1.95 4.25
N ALA A 64 -16.79 -2.72 3.45
CA ALA A 64 -18.18 -3.03 3.70
C ALA A 64 -18.39 -3.99 4.88
N GLY A 65 -17.33 -4.65 5.35
CA GLY A 65 -17.40 -5.68 6.36
C GLY A 65 -18.03 -6.97 5.82
N ALA A 66 -18.25 -7.94 6.69
CA ALA A 66 -18.82 -9.22 6.32
C ALA A 66 -19.62 -9.86 7.47
N ILE A 67 -20.56 -10.70 7.12
CA ILE A 67 -21.30 -11.56 8.05
C ILE A 67 -21.19 -13.00 7.55
N GLY A 68 -20.78 -13.92 8.44
CA GLY A 68 -20.59 -15.33 8.12
C GLY A 68 -20.24 -16.08 9.40
N ALA A 69 -19.14 -16.83 9.40
CA ALA A 69 -18.60 -17.46 10.61
C ALA A 69 -18.22 -16.44 11.71
N GLY A 70 -18.01 -15.18 11.32
CA GLY A 70 -17.84 -14.02 12.19
C GLY A 70 -18.69 -12.85 11.71
N SER A 71 -18.71 -11.76 12.50
CA SER A 71 -19.34 -10.50 12.13
C SER A 71 -18.26 -9.40 12.15
N TYR A 72 -17.97 -8.88 10.99
CA TYR A 72 -17.00 -7.81 10.77
C TYR A 72 -17.74 -6.54 10.40
N PRO A 73 -17.69 -5.48 11.23
CA PRO A 73 -18.50 -4.29 10.99
C PRO A 73 -18.06 -3.54 9.74
N SER A 74 -19.03 -2.95 9.04
CA SER A 74 -18.76 -2.01 7.97
C SER A 74 -18.06 -0.75 8.51
N LEU A 75 -17.06 -0.29 7.78
CA LEU A 75 -16.38 0.98 8.01
C LEU A 75 -16.84 2.07 7.01
N VAL A 76 -17.73 1.70 6.07
CA VAL A 76 -18.31 2.62 5.09
C VAL A 76 -19.28 3.57 5.77
N GLY A 77 -19.05 4.89 5.62
CA GLY A 77 -19.90 5.93 6.20
C GLY A 77 -20.14 5.76 7.71
N ASN A 78 -19.14 5.27 8.43
CA ASN A 78 -19.32 4.80 9.80
C ASN A 78 -19.15 5.94 10.82
N ARG A 79 -20.26 6.31 11.48
CA ARG A 79 -20.28 7.38 12.49
C ARG A 79 -19.39 7.13 13.71
N ASN A 80 -19.01 5.89 13.97
CA ASN A 80 -18.05 5.59 15.05
C ASN A 80 -16.62 6.09 14.74
N LEU A 81 -16.35 6.47 13.48
CA LEU A 81 -15.08 7.07 13.09
C LEU A 81 -15.05 8.59 13.32
N GLU A 82 -16.17 9.22 13.66
CA GLU A 82 -16.27 10.67 13.90
C GLU A 82 -15.38 11.11 15.07
N ALA A 83 -15.52 10.48 16.22
CA ALA A 83 -14.66 10.73 17.38
C ALA A 83 -13.34 9.99 17.21
N SER A 84 -12.29 10.68 16.80
CA SER A 84 -10.98 10.09 16.41
C SER A 84 -10.34 9.20 17.49
N GLY A 85 -10.56 9.48 18.76
CA GLY A 85 -10.07 8.66 19.86
C GLY A 85 -10.63 7.23 19.88
N TYR A 86 -11.85 7.03 19.39
CA TYR A 86 -12.46 5.71 19.38
C TYR A 86 -11.81 4.72 18.40
N PRO A 87 -11.64 5.04 17.11
CA PRO A 87 -10.88 4.15 16.21
C PRO A 87 -9.42 3.98 16.62
N VAL A 88 -8.76 5.00 17.16
CA VAL A 88 -7.42 4.87 17.74
C VAL A 88 -7.41 3.81 18.84
N TYR A 89 -8.31 3.93 19.80
CA TYR A 89 -8.44 2.95 20.90
C TYR A 89 -8.65 1.52 20.36
N LEU A 90 -9.53 1.34 19.36
CA LEU A 90 -9.82 0.02 18.79
C LEU A 90 -8.61 -0.59 18.07
N VAL A 91 -7.87 0.22 17.30
CA VAL A 91 -6.68 -0.28 16.59
C VAL A 91 -5.59 -0.64 17.60
N VAL A 92 -5.40 0.15 18.64
CA VAL A 92 -4.38 -0.11 19.66
C VAL A 92 -4.71 -1.33 20.50
N ASN A 93 -5.93 -1.39 21.04
CA ASN A 93 -6.28 -2.37 22.09
C ASN A 93 -7.09 -3.56 21.57
N GLY A 94 -7.69 -3.44 20.39
CA GLY A 94 -8.65 -4.41 19.91
C GLY A 94 -10.00 -4.35 20.64
N ARG A 95 -10.95 -5.14 20.16
CA ARG A 95 -12.24 -5.33 20.85
C ARG A 95 -12.93 -6.59 20.34
N ARG A 96 -13.31 -7.49 21.22
CA ARG A 96 -13.97 -8.76 20.90
C ARG A 96 -13.13 -9.57 19.89
N GLY A 97 -13.65 -9.82 18.67
CA GLY A 97 -12.92 -10.53 17.60
C GLY A 97 -11.87 -9.69 16.84
N MET A 98 -11.83 -8.38 17.04
CA MET A 98 -10.80 -7.53 16.46
C MET A 98 -9.55 -7.56 17.35
N PRO A 99 -8.39 -8.02 16.85
CA PRO A 99 -7.16 -8.00 17.64
C PRO A 99 -6.66 -6.57 17.84
N GLY A 100 -5.89 -6.36 18.91
CA GLY A 100 -5.15 -5.12 19.11
C GLY A 100 -3.83 -5.15 18.34
N PHE A 101 -3.51 -4.05 17.67
CA PHE A 101 -2.29 -3.91 16.88
C PHE A 101 -1.27 -2.99 17.55
N GLY A 102 -1.54 -2.57 18.79
CA GLY A 102 -0.70 -1.61 19.49
C GLY A 102 0.77 -1.99 19.58
N ASP A 103 1.08 -3.27 19.82
CA ASP A 103 2.46 -3.76 19.91
C ASP A 103 3.12 -3.98 18.54
N MET A 104 2.31 -4.03 17.46
CA MET A 104 2.75 -4.32 16.09
C MET A 104 2.87 -3.07 15.23
N MET A 105 2.17 -1.98 15.58
CA MET A 105 2.16 -0.70 14.87
C MET A 105 2.81 0.41 15.70
N THR A 106 3.59 1.25 15.04
CA THR A 106 4.06 2.52 15.61
C THR A 106 2.89 3.50 15.76
N ASP A 107 3.05 4.54 16.59
CA ASP A 107 2.05 5.59 16.72
C ASP A 107 1.73 6.27 15.39
N GLY A 108 2.75 6.45 14.53
CA GLY A 108 2.57 7.00 13.19
C GLY A 108 1.74 6.11 12.27
N GLN A 109 1.95 4.80 12.33
CA GLN A 109 1.18 3.82 11.55
C GLN A 109 -0.29 3.76 11.99
N VAL A 110 -0.54 3.75 13.30
CA VAL A 110 -1.91 3.82 13.83
C VAL A 110 -2.59 5.12 13.38
N ALA A 111 -1.91 6.26 13.49
CA ALA A 111 -2.43 7.53 13.02
C ALA A 111 -2.72 7.52 11.51
N ALA A 112 -1.82 6.96 10.71
CA ALA A 112 -1.97 6.87 9.26
C ALA A 112 -3.20 6.05 8.85
N VAL A 113 -3.38 4.84 9.40
CA VAL A 113 -4.53 3.99 9.03
C VAL A 113 -5.86 4.56 9.55
N VAL A 114 -5.87 5.16 10.73
CA VAL A 114 -7.09 5.81 11.27
C VAL A 114 -7.48 7.01 10.40
N ASN A 115 -6.54 7.86 10.01
CA ASN A 115 -6.81 8.99 9.11
C ASN A 115 -7.30 8.51 7.74
N TYR A 116 -6.71 7.45 7.19
CA TYR A 116 -7.17 6.85 5.94
C TYR A 116 -8.62 6.42 6.04
N LEU A 117 -8.99 5.66 7.06
CA LEU A 117 -10.37 5.23 7.29
C LEU A 117 -11.34 6.40 7.46
N ARG A 118 -10.91 7.46 8.14
CA ARG A 118 -11.73 8.63 8.43
C ARG A 118 -11.98 9.55 7.22
N THR A 119 -11.21 9.37 6.16
CA THR A 119 -11.32 10.18 4.92
C THR A 119 -11.71 9.38 3.69
N HIS A 120 -11.84 8.05 3.79
CA HIS A 120 -12.15 7.15 2.68
C HIS A 120 -13.44 6.36 2.97
N PHE A 121 -13.88 5.58 2.00
CA PHE A 121 -15.07 4.72 2.11
C PHE A 121 -16.35 5.49 2.52
N GLY A 122 -16.53 6.69 1.96
CA GLY A 122 -17.70 7.52 2.26
C GLY A 122 -17.63 8.24 3.62
N ASN A 123 -16.51 8.14 4.34
CA ASN A 123 -16.24 8.94 5.52
C ASN A 123 -15.58 10.27 5.11
N ASN A 124 -15.87 11.35 5.85
CA ASN A 124 -15.33 12.69 5.56
C ASN A 124 -15.04 13.46 6.85
N TYR A 125 -14.22 12.88 7.72
CA TYR A 125 -13.79 13.49 8.98
C TYR A 125 -12.41 14.11 8.81
N GLN A 126 -12.32 15.44 8.89
CA GLN A 126 -11.14 16.20 8.48
C GLN A 126 -10.14 16.49 9.60
N ASP A 127 -10.52 16.32 10.86
CA ASP A 127 -9.61 16.46 11.99
C ASP A 127 -8.57 15.33 11.97
N VAL A 128 -7.30 15.73 11.88
CA VAL A 128 -6.18 14.79 11.69
C VAL A 128 -5.73 14.21 13.03
N VAL A 129 -5.68 12.88 13.09
CA VAL A 129 -5.03 12.14 14.18
C VAL A 129 -3.51 12.23 14.00
N THR A 130 -2.81 12.59 15.06
CA THR A 130 -1.35 12.63 15.08
C THR A 130 -0.76 11.45 15.85
N ALA A 131 0.52 11.17 15.64
CA ALA A 131 1.25 10.15 16.43
C ALA A 131 1.26 10.48 17.94
N ARG A 132 1.10 11.77 18.29
CA ARG A 132 0.98 12.20 19.70
C ARG A 132 -0.34 11.74 20.30
N ASP A 133 -1.45 11.92 19.58
CA ASP A 133 -2.78 11.49 20.04
C ASP A 133 -2.82 9.99 20.28
N VAL A 134 -2.19 9.21 19.41
CA VAL A 134 -2.06 7.76 19.57
C VAL A 134 -1.25 7.41 20.81
N ARG A 135 -0.12 8.07 21.04
CA ARG A 135 0.73 7.86 22.21
C ARG A 135 -0.02 8.16 23.51
N ASP A 136 -0.83 9.20 23.51
CA ASP A 136 -1.63 9.57 24.66
C ASP A 136 -2.74 8.57 24.94
N ALA A 137 -3.28 7.93 23.88
CA ALA A 137 -4.28 6.86 23.98
C ALA A 137 -3.71 5.50 24.44
N ARG A 138 -2.38 5.30 24.43
CA ARG A 138 -1.73 4.07 24.94
C ARG A 138 -1.50 4.09 26.47
N ARG A 139 -1.75 5.20 27.11
CA ARG A 139 -1.60 5.40 28.58
C ARG A 139 -2.90 5.03 29.33
#